data_cad81036d3a9d6485a39c3bfae9c8ebb
#
_entry.id   cad81036d3a9d6485a39c3bfae9c8ebb
#
_cell.length_a   1.000
_cell.length_b   1.000
_cell.length_c   1.000
_cell.angle_alpha   90.00
_cell.angle_beta   90.00
_cell.angle_gamma   90.00
#
_symmetry.space_group_name_H-M   'P 1'
#
loop_
_entity.id
_entity.type
_entity.pdbx_description
1 polymer ?
#
loop_
_entity_poly.entity_id
_entity_poly.type
_entity_poly.pdbx_seq_one_letter_code
_entity_poly.pdbx_strand_id
1 'polypeptide(L)'
;MGRVFLAEREDVHTAADILRLPLVADLSHQGWHDWFRANGVHGARIDERFVFSDSTDMLRAASIGLGAALARERIVAPWLGSGQLVRLPGEEMAGRYAYHIVYPAHRRPRPAVRRVIDWLASQPAATALATAPARRRRR
;
A
#
# COMPACT_ATOMS: atom_id res chain seq x y z
N MET A 1 3.19 -1.87 3.56
CA MET A 1 3.53 -0.49 3.91
C MET A 1 3.11 0.41 2.76
N GLY A 2 2.54 1.59 3.04
CA GLY A 2 2.09 2.55 2.03
C GLY A 2 3.06 3.73 1.95
N ARG A 3 3.47 4.07 0.73
CA ARG A 3 4.28 5.24 0.41
C ARG A 3 3.67 6.05 -0.71
N VAL A 4 4.11 7.28 -0.86
CA VAL A 4 3.63 8.19 -1.91
C VAL A 4 4.54 8.18 -3.12
N PHE A 5 3.96 8.23 -4.30
CA PHE A 5 4.64 8.14 -5.60
C PHE A 5 4.04 9.14 -6.60
N LEU A 6 4.88 9.65 -7.49
CA LEU A 6 4.54 10.57 -8.58
C LEU A 6 5.39 10.26 -9.81
N ALA A 7 4.96 10.70 -11.00
CA ALA A 7 5.70 10.50 -12.26
C ALA A 7 7.04 11.24 -12.28
N GLU A 8 7.05 12.49 -11.81
CA GLU A 8 8.24 13.31 -11.73
C GLU A 8 8.40 13.89 -10.33
N ARG A 9 9.62 14.17 -9.95
CA ARG A 9 9.93 14.82 -8.69
C ARG A 9 9.83 16.34 -8.91
N GLU A 10 8.71 16.90 -8.53
CA GLU A 10 8.59 18.34 -8.34
C GLU A 10 9.32 18.76 -7.06
N ASP A 11 9.32 20.07 -6.72
CA ASP A 11 9.91 20.61 -5.48
C ASP A 11 9.10 20.18 -4.24
N VAL A 12 9.09 18.88 -3.97
CA VAL A 12 8.42 18.23 -2.84
C VAL A 12 9.49 17.74 -1.88
N HIS A 13 9.62 18.41 -0.75
CA HIS A 13 10.65 18.12 0.26
C HIS A 13 10.07 17.54 1.54
N THR A 14 8.79 17.76 1.81
CA THR A 14 8.11 17.32 3.03
C THR A 14 6.78 16.66 2.72
N ALA A 15 6.23 15.92 3.69
CA ALA A 15 4.89 15.36 3.59
C ALA A 15 3.81 16.45 3.42
N ALA A 16 4.02 17.65 3.97
CA ALA A 16 3.10 18.77 3.85
C ALA A 16 3.06 19.33 2.42
N ASP A 17 4.16 19.27 1.68
CA ASP A 17 4.20 19.75 0.28
C ASP A 17 3.32 18.92 -0.64
N ILE A 18 3.11 17.64 -0.30
CA ILE A 18 2.27 16.72 -1.05
C ILE A 18 0.80 17.18 -1.06
N LEU A 19 0.35 17.95 -0.06
CA LEU A 19 -1.00 18.53 -0.06
C LEU A 19 -1.28 19.49 -1.21
N ARG A 20 -0.23 20.03 -1.84
CA ARG A 20 -0.35 20.94 -2.98
C ARG A 20 -0.54 20.21 -4.31
N LEU A 21 -0.25 18.91 -4.33
CA LEU A 21 -0.40 18.06 -5.50
C LEU A 21 -1.84 17.57 -5.64
N PRO A 22 -2.31 17.31 -6.86
CA PRO A 22 -3.48 16.47 -7.05
C PRO A 22 -3.25 15.10 -6.40
N LEU A 23 -4.21 14.60 -5.64
CA LEU A 23 -4.11 13.31 -5.00
C LEU A 23 -5.00 12.31 -5.73
N VAL A 24 -4.46 11.12 -5.99
CA VAL A 24 -5.22 9.99 -6.52
C VAL A 24 -5.31 8.90 -5.45
N ALA A 25 -6.46 8.26 -5.35
CA ALA A 25 -6.75 7.24 -4.35
C ALA A 25 -7.34 5.98 -4.96
N ASP A 26 -7.30 4.89 -4.22
CA ASP A 26 -8.07 3.69 -4.52
C ASP A 26 -9.03 3.35 -3.37
N LEU A 27 -9.95 2.41 -3.61
CA LEU A 27 -10.93 1.96 -2.63
C LEU A 27 -10.36 1.04 -1.55
N SER A 28 -9.04 0.92 -1.42
CA SER A 28 -8.40 -0.03 -0.50
C SER A 28 -8.49 0.35 0.98
N HIS A 29 -9.21 1.40 1.33
CA HIS A 29 -9.42 1.91 2.71
C HIS A 29 -8.14 2.34 3.44
N GLN A 30 -7.03 2.48 2.76
CA GLN A 30 -5.80 3.06 3.29
C GLN A 30 -5.68 4.48 2.75
N GLY A 31 -6.42 5.38 3.39
CA GLY A 31 -6.63 6.73 2.89
C GLY A 31 -5.48 7.69 3.19
N TRP A 32 -5.42 8.74 2.41
CA TRP A 32 -4.53 9.86 2.57
C TRP A 32 -4.60 10.50 3.97
N HIS A 33 -5.79 10.53 4.61
CA HIS A 33 -5.96 11.05 5.95
C HIS A 33 -5.08 10.34 7.00
N ASP A 34 -5.03 9.01 6.93
CA ASP A 34 -4.23 8.22 7.85
C ASP A 34 -2.73 8.43 7.58
N TRP A 35 -2.36 8.52 6.30
CA TRP A 35 -0.96 8.75 5.91
C TRP A 35 -0.47 10.13 6.35
N PHE A 36 -1.22 11.20 6.08
CA PHE A 36 -0.85 12.56 6.50
C PHE A 36 -0.75 12.68 8.01
N ARG A 37 -1.70 12.08 8.74
CA ARG A 37 -1.66 12.05 10.21
C ARG A 37 -0.41 11.33 10.73
N ALA A 38 -0.05 10.18 10.15
CA ALA A 38 1.16 9.43 10.51
C ALA A 38 2.45 10.23 10.23
N ASN A 39 2.41 11.15 9.26
CA ASN A 39 3.50 12.04 8.90
C ASN A 39 3.41 13.44 9.57
N GLY A 40 2.63 13.57 10.64
CA GLY A 40 2.56 14.80 11.44
C GLY A 40 1.74 15.93 10.82
N VAL A 41 1.03 15.69 9.72
CA VAL A 41 0.17 16.68 9.06
C VAL A 41 -1.27 16.49 9.55
N HIS A 42 -1.73 17.43 10.39
CA HIS A 42 -3.04 17.38 11.04
C HIS A 42 -3.97 18.48 10.53
N GLY A 43 -5.28 18.20 10.51
CA GLY A 43 -6.31 19.20 10.20
C GLY A 43 -6.33 19.70 8.76
N ALA A 44 -5.55 19.10 7.86
CA ALA A 44 -5.54 19.46 6.46
C ALA A 44 -6.81 18.96 5.75
N ARG A 45 -7.35 19.80 4.88
CA ARG A 45 -8.38 19.37 3.93
C ARG A 45 -7.68 18.56 2.83
N ILE A 46 -8.02 17.29 2.73
CA ILE A 46 -7.49 16.38 1.73
C ILE A 46 -8.49 16.28 0.60
N ASP A 47 -8.06 16.63 -0.60
CA ASP A 47 -8.85 16.56 -1.83
C ASP A 47 -8.35 15.38 -2.67
N GLU A 48 -8.99 14.22 -2.51
CA GLU A 48 -8.75 13.05 -3.36
C GLU A 48 -9.45 13.29 -4.70
N ARG A 49 -8.73 13.90 -5.63
CA ARG A 49 -9.30 14.39 -6.89
C ARG A 49 -9.86 13.29 -7.78
N PHE A 50 -9.24 12.11 -7.73
CA PHE A 50 -9.68 10.93 -8.48
C PHE A 50 -9.60 9.70 -7.59
N VAL A 51 -10.65 8.89 -7.63
CA VAL A 51 -10.74 7.62 -6.89
C VAL A 51 -10.93 6.49 -7.89
N PHE A 52 -10.06 5.50 -7.82
CA PHE A 52 -10.05 4.33 -8.69
C PHE A 52 -10.53 3.09 -7.94
N SER A 53 -11.18 2.18 -8.63
CA SER A 53 -11.58 0.90 -8.06
C SER A 53 -10.42 -0.11 -7.97
N ASP A 54 -9.35 0.11 -8.73
CA ASP A 54 -8.18 -0.76 -8.79
C ASP A 54 -6.88 0.03 -8.58
N SER A 55 -5.97 -0.53 -7.78
CA SER A 55 -4.68 0.09 -7.49
C SER A 55 -3.76 0.18 -8.71
N THR A 56 -3.90 -0.69 -9.70
CA THR A 56 -3.10 -0.66 -10.93
C THR A 56 -3.49 0.52 -11.80
N ASP A 57 -4.79 0.78 -11.92
CA ASP A 57 -5.29 1.94 -12.67
C ASP A 57 -4.93 3.26 -11.97
N MET A 58 -4.99 3.29 -10.64
CA MET A 58 -4.49 4.41 -9.85
C MET A 58 -3.00 4.69 -10.12
N LEU A 59 -2.15 3.65 -10.12
CA LEU A 59 -0.72 3.80 -10.39
C LEU A 59 -0.44 4.22 -11.84
N ARG A 60 -1.22 3.71 -12.79
CA ARG A 60 -1.15 4.15 -14.19
C ARG A 60 -1.51 5.62 -14.34
N ALA A 61 -2.56 6.08 -13.65
CA ALA A 61 -2.92 7.49 -13.61
C ALA A 61 -1.81 8.36 -13.02
N ALA A 62 -1.19 7.92 -11.93
CA ALA A 62 -0.04 8.61 -11.35
C ALA A 62 1.17 8.65 -12.31
N SER A 63 1.44 7.57 -13.05
CA SER A 63 2.59 7.49 -13.97
C SER A 63 2.47 8.41 -15.20
N ILE A 64 1.27 8.85 -15.52
CA ILE A 64 1.02 9.87 -16.57
C ILE A 64 0.82 11.28 -15.99
N GLY A 65 1.18 11.49 -14.72
CA GLY A 65 1.17 12.82 -14.09
C GLY A 65 -0.20 13.30 -13.57
N LEU A 66 -1.19 12.40 -13.41
CA LEU A 66 -2.53 12.81 -12.96
C LEU A 66 -2.54 13.23 -11.48
N GLY A 67 -1.58 12.76 -10.69
CA GLY A 67 -1.43 13.12 -9.29
C GLY A 67 -0.57 12.15 -8.50
N ALA A 68 -0.33 12.50 -7.24
CA ALA A 68 0.42 11.65 -6.32
C ALA A 68 -0.44 10.48 -5.84
N ALA A 69 0.11 9.27 -5.85
CA ALA A 69 -0.55 8.05 -5.44
C ALA A 69 0.00 7.50 -4.12
N LEU A 70 -0.87 7.09 -3.23
CA LEU A 70 -0.50 6.34 -2.03
C LEU A 70 -0.64 4.85 -2.31
N ALA A 71 0.47 4.13 -2.42
CA ALA A 71 0.48 2.74 -2.83
C ALA A 71 1.35 1.85 -1.96
N ARG A 72 1.10 0.55 -2.04
CA ARG A 72 1.92 -0.46 -1.38
C ARG A 72 3.19 -0.71 -2.18
N GLU A 73 4.33 -0.76 -1.52
CA GLU A 73 5.66 -0.96 -2.10
C GLU A 73 5.70 -2.09 -3.13
N ARG A 74 5.10 -3.24 -2.81
CA ARG A 74 5.12 -4.41 -3.70
C ARG A 74 4.34 -4.21 -5.00
N ILE A 75 3.27 -3.43 -4.95
CA ILE A 75 2.44 -3.18 -6.13
C ILE A 75 3.12 -2.18 -7.05
N VAL A 76 3.78 -1.18 -6.48
CA VAL A 76 4.43 -0.10 -7.25
C VAL A 76 5.82 -0.49 -7.79
N ALA A 77 6.43 -1.57 -7.30
CA ALA A 77 7.79 -1.98 -7.65
C ALA A 77 8.10 -1.99 -9.16
N PRO A 78 7.22 -2.48 -10.07
CA PRO A 78 7.48 -2.43 -11.51
C PRO A 78 7.62 -1.01 -12.06
N TRP A 79 6.81 -0.06 -11.58
CA TRP A 79 6.86 1.34 -12.01
C TRP A 79 8.09 2.08 -11.48
N LEU A 80 8.55 1.74 -10.28
CA LEU A 80 9.82 2.24 -9.75
C LEU A 80 11.01 1.69 -10.55
N GLY A 81 11.00 0.39 -10.84
CA GLY A 81 12.06 -0.25 -11.61
C GLY A 81 12.18 0.27 -13.05
N SER A 82 11.07 0.69 -13.65
CA SER A 82 11.06 1.31 -14.99
C SER A 82 11.27 2.84 -14.98
N GLY A 83 11.35 3.47 -13.80
CA GLY A 83 11.48 4.92 -13.68
C GLY A 83 10.20 5.71 -14.00
N GLN A 84 9.07 5.03 -14.20
CA GLN A 84 7.79 5.70 -14.48
C GLN A 84 7.19 6.39 -13.25
N LEU A 85 7.58 5.97 -12.07
CA LEU A 85 7.21 6.59 -10.80
C LEU A 85 8.45 6.77 -9.93
N VAL A 86 8.46 7.84 -9.15
CA VAL A 86 9.47 8.12 -8.13
C VAL A 86 8.84 8.18 -6.76
N ARG A 87 9.62 7.90 -5.73
CA ARG A 87 9.18 8.06 -4.34
C ARG A 87 9.20 9.52 -3.93
N LEU A 88 8.14 9.94 -3.27
CA LEU A 88 8.07 11.23 -2.60
C LEU A 88 8.47 11.11 -1.12
N PRO A 89 8.82 12.24 -0.47
CA PRO A 89 9.14 12.28 0.95
C PRO A 89 7.99 11.80 1.84
N GLY A 90 8.32 11.34 3.03
CA GLY A 90 7.39 10.89 4.05
C GLY A 90 7.67 9.48 4.53
N GLU A 91 7.25 9.22 5.77
CA GLU A 91 7.42 7.94 6.42
C GLU A 91 6.46 6.89 5.87
N GLU A 92 6.90 5.65 5.93
CA GLU A 92 6.06 4.52 5.58
C GLU A 92 4.94 4.34 6.60
N MET A 93 3.73 4.19 6.11
CA MET A 93 2.61 3.80 6.96
C MET A 93 2.42 2.28 6.93
N ALA A 94 2.31 1.68 8.12
CA ALA A 94 1.98 0.27 8.24
C ALA A 94 0.60 -0.02 7.61
N GLY A 95 0.52 -1.07 6.81
CA GLY A 95 -0.76 -1.50 6.22
C GLY A 95 -1.74 -1.98 7.28
N ARG A 96 -2.98 -1.50 7.22
CA ARG A 96 -4.08 -2.00 8.08
C ARG A 96 -4.44 -3.45 7.79
N TYR A 97 -4.22 -3.90 6.57
CA TYR A 97 -4.62 -5.20 6.08
C TYR A 97 -3.41 -6.02 5.69
N ALA A 98 -3.43 -7.29 6.08
CA ALA A 98 -2.45 -8.29 5.68
C ALA A 98 -3.11 -9.32 4.75
N TYR A 99 -2.31 -9.92 3.89
CA TYR A 99 -2.76 -11.10 3.14
C TYR A 99 -2.69 -12.32 4.07
N HIS A 100 -3.75 -13.12 4.05
CA HIS A 100 -3.85 -14.33 4.85
C HIS A 100 -4.09 -15.53 3.94
N ILE A 101 -3.35 -16.61 4.18
CA ILE A 101 -3.66 -17.91 3.57
C ILE A 101 -4.68 -18.58 4.48
N VAL A 102 -5.87 -18.85 3.94
CA VAL A 102 -6.97 -19.46 4.69
C VAL A 102 -7.29 -20.83 4.10
N TYR A 103 -7.37 -21.84 4.97
CA TYR A 103 -7.82 -23.17 4.60
C TYR A 103 -8.61 -23.78 5.76
N PRO A 104 -9.51 -24.80 5.50
CA PRO A 104 -10.33 -25.40 6.54
C PRO A 104 -9.48 -26.07 7.62
N ALA A 105 -9.68 -25.71 8.88
CA ALA A 105 -8.89 -26.22 10.02
C ALA A 105 -8.98 -27.75 10.22
N HIS A 106 -10.12 -28.35 9.79
CA HIS A 106 -10.36 -29.79 9.89
C HIS A 106 -9.76 -30.63 8.76
N ARG A 107 -9.19 -29.97 7.72
CA ARG A 107 -8.56 -30.66 6.59
C ARG A 107 -7.07 -30.37 6.54
N ARG A 108 -6.25 -31.43 6.53
CA ARG A 108 -4.83 -31.26 6.23
C ARG A 108 -4.66 -30.92 4.76
N PRO A 109 -3.92 -29.84 4.42
CA PRO A 109 -3.64 -29.54 3.03
C PRO A 109 -2.93 -30.70 2.33
N ARG A 110 -3.31 -30.98 1.10
CA ARG A 110 -2.61 -31.96 0.25
C ARG A 110 -1.15 -31.55 0.09
N PRO A 111 -0.21 -32.48 -0.15
CA PRO A 111 1.22 -32.15 -0.25
C PRO A 111 1.55 -31.05 -1.24
N ALA A 112 0.87 -30.99 -2.40
CA ALA A 112 1.04 -29.93 -3.38
C ALA A 112 0.59 -28.57 -2.84
N VAL A 113 -0.56 -28.51 -2.17
CA VAL A 113 -1.08 -27.28 -1.54
C VAL A 113 -0.15 -26.83 -0.42
N ARG A 114 0.37 -27.77 0.38
CA ARG A 114 1.34 -27.45 1.43
C ARG A 114 2.60 -26.80 0.88
N ARG A 115 3.15 -27.30 -0.21
CA ARG A 115 4.30 -26.68 -0.89
C ARG A 115 4.03 -25.24 -1.34
N VAL A 116 2.84 -24.95 -1.85
CA VAL A 116 2.45 -23.58 -2.22
C VAL A 116 2.34 -22.68 -0.98
N ILE A 117 1.72 -23.18 0.09
CA ILE A 117 1.63 -22.45 1.37
C ILE A 117 3.02 -22.11 1.90
N ASP A 118 3.90 -23.10 1.95
CA ASP A 118 5.26 -22.97 2.49
C ASP A 118 6.10 -22.00 1.60
N TRP A 119 5.93 -22.07 0.28
CA TRP A 119 6.56 -21.13 -0.66
C TRP A 119 6.04 -19.70 -0.46
N LEU A 120 4.73 -19.47 -0.35
CA LEU A 120 4.17 -18.17 -0.07
C LEU A 120 4.64 -17.61 1.28
N ALA A 121 4.68 -18.47 2.31
CA ALA A 121 5.15 -18.09 3.64
C ALA A 121 6.66 -17.77 3.69
N SER A 122 7.46 -18.34 2.80
CA SER A 122 8.90 -18.07 2.71
C SER A 122 9.24 -16.76 2.00
N GLN A 123 8.26 -16.07 1.38
CA GLN A 123 8.53 -14.80 0.72
C GLN A 123 8.90 -13.70 1.74
N PRO A 124 9.88 -12.84 1.47
CA PRO A 124 10.46 -11.90 2.45
C PRO A 124 9.45 -11.00 3.18
N ALA A 125 8.32 -10.68 2.55
CA ALA A 125 7.27 -9.89 3.16
C ALA A 125 6.28 -10.70 4.03
N ALA A 126 6.31 -12.04 3.97
CA ALA A 126 5.47 -12.91 4.78
C ALA A 126 6.03 -13.09 6.19
N THR A 127 7.34 -12.99 6.36
CA THR A 127 8.02 -13.18 7.66
C THR A 127 7.63 -12.11 8.68
N ALA A 128 7.31 -10.89 8.25
CA ALA A 128 6.83 -9.82 9.14
C ALA A 128 5.40 -10.03 9.68
N LEU A 129 4.63 -10.95 9.10
CA LEU A 129 3.23 -11.20 9.43
C LEU A 129 3.00 -12.43 10.34
N ALA A 130 4.02 -13.25 10.52
CA ALA A 130 3.92 -14.49 11.32
C ALA A 130 3.79 -14.24 12.84
N THR A 131 3.92 -13.00 13.31
CA THR A 131 3.97 -12.67 14.75
C THR A 131 2.65 -12.12 15.31
N ALA A 132 1.57 -12.04 14.55
CA ALA A 132 0.28 -11.61 15.08
C ALA A 132 -0.49 -12.79 15.69
N PRO A 133 -0.76 -12.81 17.02
CA PRO A 133 -1.54 -13.87 17.64
C PRO A 133 -2.97 -13.87 17.07
N ALA A 134 -3.44 -15.04 16.70
CA ALA A 134 -4.80 -15.25 16.27
C ALA A 134 -5.78 -14.70 17.32
N ARG A 135 -6.50 -13.63 17.01
CA ARG A 135 -7.57 -13.13 17.88
C ARG A 135 -8.64 -14.22 18.00
N ARG A 136 -8.69 -14.90 19.15
CA ARG A 136 -9.81 -15.76 19.52
C ARG A 136 -11.08 -14.90 19.51
N ARG A 137 -11.99 -15.17 18.57
CA ARG A 137 -13.37 -14.68 18.67
C ARG A 137 -13.97 -15.34 19.92
N ARG A 138 -14.26 -14.56 20.95
CA ARG A 138 -15.17 -14.98 22.01
C ARG A 138 -16.57 -15.11 21.39
N ARG A 139 -17.20 -16.24 21.63
CA ARG A 139 -18.64 -16.45 21.40
C ARG A 139 -19.43 -15.54 22.32
#